data_8540fff9d54b2dbdb5b160408eb7fa20
#
_entry.id   8540fff9d54b2dbdb5b160408eb7fa20
#
_cell.length_a   1.000
_cell.length_b   1.000
_cell.length_c   1.000
_cell.angle_alpha   90.00
_cell.angle_beta   90.00
_cell.angle_gamma   90.00
#
_symmetry.space_group_name_H-M   'P 1'
#
loop_
_entity.id
_entity.type
_entity.pdbx_description
1 polymer ?
#
loop_
_entity_poly.entity_id
_entity_poly.type
_entity_poly.pdbx_seq_one_letter_code
_entity_poly.pdbx_strand_id
1 'polypeptide(L)'
;MSKNKRNFKKEFKGFDFNKFKEEEIYQLLKEDIKNGKIFPALRDNRIDFYYEGGRIFQYKSNRFSYNTDYFKYMGGKYTTINSENYMVDNNNFNLRSFYEDLKKGVRERFKNKNNEKTERQFLSKLYKYTYDSEESNTVVLDIEIRFNKGNGKKCDLMLYNNQLQKLMLVEAKVVGNKELVSDTTPKVIDQVKEYSSWINEGVEIFTEQYSNYIEFMNSVFNKNFNTDVRDICKSAKLIVFEAKEKTITDQHKQKLKAGLGEGNVLFVSEDNIDIDEIWRKLDN
;
A
#
# COMPACT_ATOMS: atom_id res chain seq x y z
N MET A 1 6.57 3.09 29.23
CA MET A 1 5.96 3.10 27.88
C MET A 1 6.97 3.67 26.90
N SER A 2 7.38 2.89 25.90
CA SER A 2 8.37 3.32 24.90
C SER A 2 7.82 4.53 24.12
N LYS A 3 8.66 5.52 23.81
CA LYS A 3 8.32 6.70 23.00
C LYS A 3 7.75 6.35 21.62
N ASN A 4 7.97 5.13 21.15
CA ASN A 4 7.53 4.62 19.85
C ASN A 4 6.01 4.32 19.76
N LYS A 5 5.36 3.97 20.89
CA LYS A 5 3.93 3.65 20.92
C LYS A 5 3.00 4.83 20.61
N ARG A 6 3.48 6.09 20.75
CA ARG A 6 2.63 7.30 20.64
C ARG A 6 2.39 7.80 19.22
N ASN A 7 3.08 7.28 18.21
CA ASN A 7 3.09 7.88 16.87
C ASN A 7 2.32 7.09 15.80
N PHE A 8 1.89 5.86 16.08
CA PHE A 8 1.08 5.10 15.14
C PHE A 8 -0.40 5.44 15.36
N LYS A 9 -0.96 6.27 14.45
CA LYS A 9 -2.35 6.73 14.53
C LYS A 9 -3.03 6.62 13.19
N LYS A 10 -4.28 6.15 13.23
CA LYS A 10 -5.23 6.07 12.12
C LYS A 10 -6.52 6.81 12.51
N GLU A 11 -6.38 8.06 12.94
CA GLU A 11 -7.49 8.88 13.40
C GLU A 11 -7.93 9.88 12.32
N PHE A 12 -9.22 10.19 12.29
CA PHE A 12 -9.83 11.16 11.39
C PHE A 12 -10.68 12.14 12.21
N LYS A 13 -10.04 13.16 12.76
CA LYS A 13 -10.74 14.22 13.53
C LYS A 13 -11.14 15.34 12.60
N GLY A 14 -12.42 15.72 12.64
CA GLY A 14 -12.95 16.82 11.85
C GLY A 14 -13.02 16.55 10.32
N PHE A 15 -13.08 15.28 9.94
CA PHE A 15 -13.28 14.89 8.55
C PHE A 15 -14.74 15.02 8.17
N ASP A 16 -15.03 15.86 7.18
CA ASP A 16 -16.39 16.03 6.64
C ASP A 16 -16.60 15.06 5.46
N PHE A 17 -17.28 13.95 5.75
CA PHE A 17 -17.54 12.89 4.77
C PHE A 17 -18.45 13.37 3.63
N ASN A 18 -19.43 14.24 3.90
CA ASN A 18 -20.34 14.72 2.89
C ASN A 18 -19.57 15.62 1.92
N LYS A 19 -18.84 16.57 2.44
CA LYS A 19 -17.98 17.43 1.64
C LYS A 19 -16.97 16.63 0.81
N PHE A 20 -16.32 15.61 1.42
CA PHE A 20 -15.39 14.74 0.69
C PHE A 20 -16.06 14.03 -0.49
N LYS A 21 -17.27 13.48 -0.28
CA LYS A 21 -18.00 12.75 -1.31
C LYS A 21 -18.53 13.67 -2.43
N GLU A 22 -18.76 14.95 -2.16
CA GLU A 22 -19.19 15.95 -3.13
C GLU A 22 -18.05 16.50 -3.99
N GLU A 23 -16.80 16.35 -3.56
CA GLU A 23 -15.63 16.84 -4.31
C GLU A 23 -15.54 16.20 -5.71
N GLU A 24 -15.37 17.03 -6.74
CA GLU A 24 -15.29 16.59 -8.14
C GLU A 24 -14.17 15.55 -8.36
N ILE A 25 -13.03 15.72 -7.67
CA ILE A 25 -11.91 14.77 -7.73
C ILE A 25 -12.36 13.40 -7.18
N TYR A 26 -13.10 13.34 -6.07
CA TYR A 26 -13.61 12.07 -5.55
C TYR A 26 -14.56 11.40 -6.53
N GLN A 27 -15.47 12.16 -7.13
CA GLN A 27 -16.39 11.63 -8.13
C GLN A 27 -15.67 11.04 -9.34
N LEU A 28 -14.51 11.62 -9.70
CA LEU A 28 -13.65 11.11 -10.76
C LEU A 28 -12.92 9.82 -10.36
N LEU A 29 -12.48 9.72 -9.08
CA LEU A 29 -11.71 8.59 -8.57
C LEU A 29 -12.57 7.36 -8.25
N LYS A 30 -13.84 7.53 -7.89
CA LYS A 30 -14.67 6.49 -7.27
C LYS A 30 -14.76 5.18 -8.09
N GLU A 31 -14.83 5.28 -9.41
CA GLU A 31 -14.87 4.09 -10.28
C GLU A 31 -13.52 3.37 -10.32
N ASP A 32 -12.43 4.11 -10.39
CA ASP A 32 -11.08 3.51 -10.35
C ASP A 32 -10.75 2.95 -8.96
N ILE A 33 -11.33 3.51 -7.88
CA ILE A 33 -11.27 2.92 -6.52
C ILE A 33 -12.06 1.61 -6.51
N LYS A 34 -13.32 1.62 -6.98
CA LYS A 34 -14.16 0.43 -7.04
C LYS A 34 -13.50 -0.72 -7.81
N ASN A 35 -12.83 -0.39 -8.90
CA ASN A 35 -12.13 -1.38 -9.75
C ASN A 35 -10.71 -1.72 -9.26
N GLY A 36 -10.31 -1.28 -8.05
CA GLY A 36 -9.01 -1.55 -7.47
C GLY A 36 -7.82 -0.91 -8.20
N LYS A 37 -8.05 0.03 -9.13
CA LYS A 37 -6.98 0.74 -9.83
C LYS A 37 -6.37 1.85 -8.98
N ILE A 38 -7.19 2.47 -8.13
CA ILE A 38 -6.77 3.46 -7.15
C ILE A 38 -6.91 2.87 -5.76
N PHE A 39 -5.82 2.95 -5.00
CA PHE A 39 -5.83 2.55 -3.59
C PHE A 39 -5.86 3.79 -2.69
N PRO A 40 -6.95 4.03 -1.94
CA PRO A 40 -7.00 5.06 -0.92
C PRO A 40 -6.37 4.55 0.38
N ALA A 41 -5.20 5.04 0.70
CA ALA A 41 -4.51 4.71 1.94
C ALA A 41 -4.79 5.76 3.01
N LEU A 42 -5.38 5.31 4.12
CA LEU A 42 -5.70 6.18 5.25
C LEU A 42 -4.44 6.47 6.07
N ARG A 43 -4.25 7.74 6.40
CA ARG A 43 -3.15 8.24 7.23
C ARG A 43 -3.74 9.06 8.37
N ASP A 44 -2.90 9.49 9.32
CA ASP A 44 -3.35 10.41 10.36
C ASP A 44 -3.95 11.68 9.72
N ASN A 45 -5.26 11.87 9.87
CA ASN A 45 -6.05 13.00 9.35
C ASN A 45 -5.90 13.28 7.83
N ARG A 46 -5.65 12.27 7.01
CA ARG A 46 -5.58 12.43 5.56
C ARG A 46 -5.80 11.11 4.82
N ILE A 47 -6.17 11.19 3.55
CA ILE A 47 -6.23 10.07 2.61
C ILE A 47 -5.23 10.31 1.50
N ASP A 48 -4.33 9.37 1.28
CA ASP A 48 -3.40 9.35 0.16
C ASP A 48 -3.93 8.40 -0.92
N PHE A 49 -4.10 8.87 -2.15
CA PHE A 49 -4.61 8.06 -3.27
C PHE A 49 -3.46 7.60 -4.15
N TYR A 50 -3.32 6.29 -4.27
CA TYR A 50 -2.23 5.67 -5.02
C TYR A 50 -2.72 5.03 -6.31
N TYR A 51 -1.98 5.25 -7.39
CA TYR A 51 -2.12 4.59 -8.68
C TYR A 51 -0.80 3.89 -9.02
N GLU A 52 -0.84 2.58 -9.28
CA GLU A 52 0.35 1.77 -9.57
C GLU A 52 1.55 2.07 -8.63
N GLY A 53 1.28 2.24 -7.34
CA GLY A 53 2.26 2.55 -6.30
C GLY A 53 2.75 4.01 -6.26
N GLY A 54 2.26 4.88 -7.13
CA GLY A 54 2.52 6.31 -7.08
C GLY A 54 1.36 7.07 -6.42
N ARG A 55 1.64 7.89 -5.38
CA ARG A 55 0.62 8.75 -4.79
C ARG A 55 0.29 9.88 -5.77
N ILE A 56 -0.91 9.87 -6.32
CA ILE A 56 -1.39 10.89 -7.28
C ILE A 56 -2.12 12.04 -6.60
N PHE A 57 -2.99 11.73 -5.64
CA PHE A 57 -3.73 12.73 -4.86
C PHE A 57 -3.55 12.50 -3.36
N GLN A 58 -3.82 13.55 -2.61
CA GLN A 58 -3.98 13.55 -1.16
C GLN A 58 -5.20 14.38 -0.80
N TYR A 59 -6.03 13.89 0.11
CA TYR A 59 -7.08 14.68 0.74
C TYR A 59 -6.71 14.95 2.20
N LYS A 60 -6.61 16.22 2.56
CA LYS A 60 -6.23 16.68 3.90
C LYS A 60 -6.88 18.02 4.19
N SER A 61 -7.35 18.24 5.43
CA SER A 61 -7.99 19.51 5.84
C SER A 61 -9.10 19.95 4.89
N ASN A 62 -9.95 18.98 4.49
CA ASN A 62 -11.07 19.17 3.58
C ASN A 62 -10.69 19.74 2.21
N ARG A 63 -9.51 19.38 1.69
CA ARG A 63 -9.01 19.77 0.37
C ARG A 63 -8.25 18.64 -0.30
N PHE A 64 -8.45 18.49 -1.60
CA PHE A 64 -7.58 17.67 -2.43
C PHE A 64 -6.30 18.42 -2.81
N SER A 65 -5.21 17.67 -2.87
CA SER A 65 -3.94 18.08 -3.46
C SER A 65 -3.38 16.97 -4.32
N TYR A 66 -2.53 17.30 -5.29
CA TYR A 66 -1.90 16.31 -6.18
C TYR A 66 -0.37 16.33 -6.05
N ASN A 67 0.27 15.28 -6.53
CA ASN A 67 1.72 15.20 -6.50
C ASN A 67 2.33 15.80 -7.76
N THR A 68 3.03 16.92 -7.61
CA THR A 68 3.67 17.65 -8.71
C THR A 68 4.91 16.96 -9.27
N ASP A 69 5.45 15.96 -8.58
CA ASP A 69 6.62 15.19 -9.03
C ASP A 69 6.43 14.53 -10.40
N TYR A 70 5.18 14.34 -10.82
CA TYR A 70 4.85 13.72 -12.10
C TYR A 70 4.80 14.69 -13.28
N PHE A 71 4.76 15.99 -13.03
CA PHE A 71 4.58 17.02 -14.09
C PHE A 71 5.67 16.97 -15.16
N LYS A 72 6.92 16.74 -14.77
CA LYS A 72 8.02 16.57 -15.71
C LYS A 72 7.86 15.40 -16.70
N TYR A 73 6.98 14.44 -16.37
CA TYR A 73 6.66 13.29 -17.21
C TYR A 73 5.37 13.48 -18.01
N MET A 74 4.70 14.63 -17.85
CA MET A 74 3.42 14.94 -18.49
C MET A 74 3.58 15.86 -19.71
N GLY A 75 4.78 15.90 -20.31
CA GLY A 75 5.06 16.63 -21.54
C GLY A 75 5.05 18.16 -21.42
N GLY A 76 5.35 18.70 -20.24
CA GLY A 76 5.44 20.14 -20.01
C GLY A 76 4.09 20.89 -20.03
N LYS A 77 2.97 20.16 -20.03
CA LYS A 77 1.63 20.75 -20.07
C LYS A 77 1.22 21.47 -18.77
N TYR A 78 1.88 21.16 -17.68
CA TYR A 78 1.49 21.61 -16.35
C TYR A 78 2.68 22.23 -15.63
N THR A 79 2.47 23.42 -15.08
CA THR A 79 3.46 24.14 -14.27
C THR A 79 2.89 24.36 -12.87
N THR A 80 3.75 24.32 -11.85
CA THR A 80 3.37 24.61 -10.47
C THR A 80 3.45 26.10 -10.23
N ILE A 81 2.33 26.75 -9.91
CA ILE A 81 2.33 28.19 -9.63
C ILE A 81 2.55 28.45 -8.12
N ASN A 82 2.10 27.56 -7.25
CA ASN A 82 2.41 27.53 -5.79
C ASN A 82 1.98 26.18 -5.20
N SER A 83 2.60 25.78 -4.08
CA SER A 83 2.30 24.51 -3.38
C SER A 83 0.88 24.41 -2.82
N GLU A 84 0.10 25.46 -2.85
CA GLU A 84 -1.24 25.56 -2.28
C GLU A 84 -2.35 25.94 -3.26
N ASN A 85 -2.04 26.46 -4.45
CA ASN A 85 -3.03 26.87 -5.45
C ASN A 85 -2.79 26.17 -6.78
N TYR A 86 -3.78 25.39 -7.17
CA TYR A 86 -3.84 24.66 -8.41
C TYR A 86 -4.39 25.57 -9.51
N MET A 87 -3.51 26.14 -10.31
CA MET A 87 -3.96 26.74 -11.55
C MET A 87 -3.20 26.12 -12.72
N VAL A 88 -3.97 25.58 -13.60
CA VAL A 88 -3.55 25.32 -14.97
C VAL A 88 -3.68 26.64 -15.71
N ASP A 89 -2.58 27.08 -16.30
CA ASP A 89 -2.63 28.21 -17.24
C ASP A 89 -3.49 27.80 -18.43
N ASN A 90 -4.77 27.97 -18.35
CA ASN A 90 -5.68 28.15 -19.48
C ASN A 90 -7.13 28.02 -19.04
N ASN A 91 -8.02 28.82 -19.59
CA ASN A 91 -9.46 28.83 -19.44
C ASN A 91 -10.18 27.52 -19.83
N ASN A 92 -9.45 26.43 -20.09
CA ASN A 92 -9.95 25.12 -20.53
C ASN A 92 -9.37 23.97 -19.70
N PHE A 93 -9.24 24.11 -18.38
CA PHE A 93 -8.82 23.01 -17.53
C PHE A 93 -9.87 21.90 -17.53
N ASN A 94 -9.47 20.72 -18.01
CA ASN A 94 -10.28 19.52 -17.96
C ASN A 94 -9.70 18.56 -16.91
N LEU A 95 -10.39 18.43 -15.77
CA LEU A 95 -9.95 17.61 -14.65
C LEU A 95 -9.76 16.14 -15.05
N ARG A 96 -10.60 15.61 -15.92
CA ARG A 96 -10.49 14.22 -16.42
C ARG A 96 -9.22 14.04 -17.26
N SER A 97 -8.92 14.97 -18.15
CA SER A 97 -7.69 14.94 -18.93
C SER A 97 -6.45 15.04 -18.03
N PHE A 98 -6.48 15.92 -17.06
CA PHE A 98 -5.44 16.06 -16.05
C PHE A 98 -5.20 14.77 -15.25
N TYR A 99 -6.28 14.11 -14.83
CA TYR A 99 -6.20 12.83 -14.13
C TYR A 99 -5.55 11.74 -14.97
N GLU A 100 -5.91 11.62 -16.24
CA GLU A 100 -5.27 10.65 -17.15
C GLU A 100 -3.79 10.98 -17.39
N ASP A 101 -3.44 12.26 -17.52
CA ASP A 101 -2.06 12.69 -17.63
C ASP A 101 -1.25 12.38 -16.35
N LEU A 102 -1.84 12.54 -15.15
CA LEU A 102 -1.20 12.12 -13.90
C LEU A 102 -0.92 10.62 -13.86
N LYS A 103 -1.88 9.78 -14.25
CA LYS A 103 -1.69 8.33 -14.35
C LYS A 103 -0.56 7.98 -15.32
N LYS A 104 -0.51 8.65 -16.46
CA LYS A 104 0.58 8.50 -17.43
C LYS A 104 1.92 8.92 -16.83
N GLY A 105 1.97 10.05 -16.13
CA GLY A 105 3.18 10.54 -15.46
C GLY A 105 3.72 9.55 -14.41
N VAL A 106 2.83 8.87 -13.67
CA VAL A 106 3.20 7.79 -12.73
C VAL A 106 3.87 6.65 -13.48
N ARG A 107 3.25 6.15 -14.57
CA ARG A 107 3.81 5.04 -15.35
C ARG A 107 5.18 5.38 -15.91
N GLU A 108 5.34 6.55 -16.51
CA GLU A 108 6.63 6.99 -17.07
C GLU A 108 7.71 7.16 -15.99
N ARG A 109 7.36 7.69 -14.81
CA ARG A 109 8.30 7.83 -13.69
C ARG A 109 8.82 6.48 -13.18
N PHE A 110 7.96 5.48 -13.12
CA PHE A 110 8.29 4.15 -12.57
C PHE A 110 8.60 3.11 -13.64
N LYS A 111 8.68 3.53 -14.89
CA LYS A 111 9.10 2.66 -15.98
C LYS A 111 10.55 2.21 -15.78
N ASN A 112 10.73 0.90 -15.67
CA ASN A 112 12.08 0.34 -15.60
C ASN A 112 12.75 0.43 -16.99
N LYS A 113 14.06 0.70 -17.03
CA LYS A 113 14.84 0.78 -18.28
C LYS A 113 14.73 -0.50 -19.13
N ASN A 114 14.48 -1.64 -18.50
CA ASN A 114 14.37 -2.95 -19.14
C ASN A 114 12.92 -3.42 -19.35
N ASN A 115 11.93 -2.53 -19.18
CA ASN A 115 10.50 -2.90 -19.19
C ASN A 115 10.10 -4.00 -18.17
N GLU A 116 10.95 -4.27 -17.19
CA GLU A 116 10.66 -5.24 -16.13
C GLU A 116 9.65 -4.65 -15.15
N LYS A 117 8.72 -5.49 -14.66
CA LYS A 117 7.76 -5.09 -13.64
C LYS A 117 8.47 -4.77 -12.33
N THR A 118 8.14 -3.64 -11.78
CA THR A 118 8.64 -3.20 -10.49
C THR A 118 7.83 -3.84 -9.34
N GLU A 119 8.39 -3.91 -8.14
CA GLU A 119 7.71 -4.31 -6.92
C GLU A 119 6.33 -3.62 -6.75
N ARG A 120 6.25 -2.32 -7.04
CA ARG A 120 5.02 -1.53 -6.97
C ARG A 120 3.93 -2.00 -7.93
N GLN A 121 4.32 -2.43 -9.12
CA GLN A 121 3.39 -2.97 -10.11
C GLN A 121 2.85 -4.34 -9.70
N PHE A 122 3.65 -5.16 -9.03
CA PHE A 122 3.16 -6.42 -8.44
C PHE A 122 2.20 -6.15 -7.28
N LEU A 123 2.58 -5.25 -6.37
CA LEU A 123 1.72 -4.87 -5.24
C LEU A 123 0.38 -4.29 -5.70
N SER A 124 0.39 -3.46 -6.75
CA SER A 124 -0.85 -2.86 -7.27
C SER A 124 -1.85 -3.89 -7.80
N LYS A 125 -1.41 -5.08 -8.22
CA LYS A 125 -2.31 -6.16 -8.61
C LYS A 125 -3.12 -6.71 -7.42
N LEU A 126 -2.58 -6.59 -6.20
CA LEU A 126 -3.29 -7.01 -4.99
C LEU A 126 -4.37 -6.00 -4.55
N TYR A 127 -4.28 -4.74 -5.00
CA TYR A 127 -5.21 -3.69 -4.55
C TYR A 127 -6.65 -3.94 -4.98
N LYS A 128 -6.86 -4.64 -6.10
CA LYS A 128 -8.20 -5.01 -6.58
C LYS A 128 -8.99 -5.81 -5.52
N TYR A 129 -8.32 -6.66 -4.74
CA TYR A 129 -8.95 -7.47 -3.71
C TYR A 129 -9.52 -6.67 -2.55
N THR A 130 -9.17 -5.40 -2.39
CA THR A 130 -9.76 -4.51 -1.38
C THR A 130 -11.16 -4.04 -1.78
N TYR A 131 -11.42 -3.91 -3.08
CA TYR A 131 -12.62 -3.24 -3.59
C TYR A 131 -13.51 -4.15 -4.43
N ASP A 132 -12.95 -5.16 -5.04
CA ASP A 132 -13.66 -6.14 -5.88
C ASP A 132 -13.96 -7.45 -5.12
N SER A 133 -13.91 -7.40 -3.80
CA SER A 133 -13.75 -8.56 -2.93
C SER A 133 -15.05 -9.15 -2.37
N GLU A 134 -16.15 -9.15 -3.11
CA GLU A 134 -17.31 -9.95 -2.67
C GLU A 134 -16.98 -11.45 -2.56
N GLU A 135 -15.89 -11.89 -3.19
CA GLU A 135 -15.45 -13.29 -3.23
C GLU A 135 -14.23 -13.59 -2.35
N SER A 136 -13.46 -12.58 -1.89
CA SER A 136 -12.23 -12.81 -1.14
C SER A 136 -12.37 -12.50 0.34
N ASN A 137 -11.91 -13.43 1.21
CA ASN A 137 -11.85 -13.20 2.65
C ASN A 137 -10.66 -12.32 3.05
N THR A 138 -9.64 -12.22 2.22
CA THR A 138 -8.43 -11.47 2.47
C THR A 138 -8.38 -10.22 1.60
N VAL A 139 -8.04 -9.09 2.19
CA VAL A 139 -7.93 -7.80 1.50
C VAL A 139 -6.61 -7.11 1.83
N VAL A 140 -6.15 -6.24 0.92
CA VAL A 140 -5.10 -5.27 1.25
C VAL A 140 -5.75 -4.13 2.02
N LEU A 141 -5.47 -4.03 3.30
CA LEU A 141 -6.07 -3.01 4.15
C LEU A 141 -5.28 -1.71 4.11
N ASP A 142 -3.96 -1.78 4.10
CA ASP A 142 -3.08 -0.60 4.07
C ASP A 142 -1.79 -0.87 3.31
N ILE A 143 -1.13 0.20 2.85
CA ILE A 143 0.11 0.14 2.09
C ILE A 143 1.12 1.17 2.61
N GLU A 144 2.41 0.97 2.37
CA GLU A 144 3.45 1.93 2.76
C GLU A 144 3.36 2.37 4.24
N ILE A 145 3.21 1.39 5.15
CA ILE A 145 2.93 1.57 6.57
C ILE A 145 4.18 2.10 7.29
N ARG A 146 4.07 3.23 7.98
CA ARG A 146 5.14 3.81 8.79
C ARG A 146 4.80 3.74 10.26
N PHE A 147 5.72 3.21 11.06
CA PHE A 147 5.54 3.08 12.51
C PHE A 147 6.17 4.22 13.30
N ASN A 148 7.21 4.84 12.76
CA ASN A 148 7.93 5.94 13.41
C ASN A 148 8.12 7.13 12.48
N LYS A 149 7.94 8.34 13.02
CA LYS A 149 8.13 9.59 12.26
C LYS A 149 9.60 9.88 11.88
N GLY A 150 10.58 9.05 12.24
CA GLY A 150 12.00 9.44 12.13
C GLY A 150 12.91 8.54 11.31
N ASN A 151 12.63 7.24 11.16
CA ASN A 151 13.62 6.31 10.57
C ASN A 151 13.41 5.99 9.08
N GLY A 152 12.39 6.58 8.46
CA GLY A 152 12.15 6.40 7.01
C GLY A 152 11.68 5.01 6.57
N LYS A 153 11.72 4.01 7.46
CA LYS A 153 11.34 2.63 7.15
C LYS A 153 9.83 2.49 7.02
N LYS A 154 9.42 1.72 6.03
CA LYS A 154 8.02 1.44 5.72
C LYS A 154 7.89 -0.03 5.44
N CYS A 155 6.82 -0.64 5.93
CA CYS A 155 6.39 -1.93 5.48
C CYS A 155 5.40 -1.78 4.32
N ASP A 156 5.46 -2.67 3.36
CA ASP A 156 4.76 -2.50 2.10
C ASP A 156 3.24 -2.69 2.22
N LEU A 157 2.79 -3.74 2.93
CA LEU A 157 1.37 -4.09 3.03
C LEU A 157 0.94 -4.43 4.45
N MET A 158 -0.31 -4.09 4.77
CA MET A 158 -1.12 -4.74 5.78
C MET A 158 -2.23 -5.51 5.07
N LEU A 159 -2.24 -6.83 5.22
CA LEU A 159 -3.34 -7.68 4.83
C LEU A 159 -4.31 -7.83 6.00
N TYR A 160 -5.60 -7.98 5.70
CA TYR A 160 -6.64 -8.26 6.67
C TYR A 160 -7.48 -9.42 6.17
N ASN A 161 -7.61 -10.46 6.99
CA ASN A 161 -8.56 -11.52 6.74
C ASN A 161 -9.85 -11.23 7.50
N ASN A 162 -10.91 -10.93 6.76
CA ASN A 162 -12.19 -10.49 7.29
C ASN A 162 -12.91 -11.60 8.08
N GLN A 163 -12.76 -12.86 7.68
CA GLN A 163 -13.36 -13.99 8.37
C GLN A 163 -12.65 -14.29 9.69
N LEU A 164 -11.32 -14.28 9.71
CA LEU A 164 -10.51 -14.52 10.89
C LEU A 164 -10.36 -13.29 11.78
N GLN A 165 -10.73 -12.10 11.29
CA GLN A 165 -10.55 -10.81 11.97
C GLN A 165 -9.09 -10.56 12.37
N LYS A 166 -8.17 -10.95 11.49
CA LYS A 166 -6.73 -11.01 11.76
C LYS A 166 -5.94 -10.19 10.76
N LEU A 167 -4.91 -9.51 11.25
CA LEU A 167 -3.96 -8.73 10.45
C LEU A 167 -2.70 -9.52 10.13
N MET A 168 -2.05 -9.18 9.00
CA MET A 168 -0.74 -9.71 8.62
C MET A 168 0.09 -8.60 7.98
N LEU A 169 1.26 -8.32 8.54
CA LEU A 169 2.22 -7.35 8.02
C LEU A 169 3.14 -8.03 7.01
N VAL A 170 3.27 -7.44 5.83
CA VAL A 170 4.00 -8.07 4.71
C VAL A 170 4.96 -7.08 4.08
N GLU A 171 6.22 -7.51 3.99
CA GLU A 171 7.23 -6.91 3.13
C GLU A 171 7.21 -7.61 1.78
N ALA A 172 7.37 -6.87 0.71
CA ALA A 172 7.39 -7.40 -0.64
C ALA A 172 8.71 -7.09 -1.35
N LYS A 173 9.19 -8.02 -2.12
CA LYS A 173 10.35 -7.84 -2.97
C LYS A 173 10.13 -8.51 -4.32
N VAL A 174 10.78 -8.00 -5.35
CA VAL A 174 10.82 -8.64 -6.67
C VAL A 174 12.18 -9.29 -6.87
N VAL A 175 12.21 -10.43 -7.54
CA VAL A 175 13.48 -11.09 -7.90
C VAL A 175 14.37 -10.12 -8.67
N GLY A 176 15.65 -10.08 -8.32
CA GLY A 176 16.62 -9.09 -8.79
C GLY A 176 16.82 -7.91 -7.83
N ASN A 177 16.00 -7.78 -6.79
CA ASN A 177 16.26 -6.83 -5.72
C ASN A 177 17.53 -7.25 -4.94
N LYS A 178 18.48 -6.32 -4.81
CA LYS A 178 19.77 -6.57 -4.13
C LYS A 178 19.63 -6.93 -2.65
N GLU A 179 18.51 -6.60 -2.03
CA GLU A 179 18.25 -6.91 -0.62
C GLU A 179 17.91 -8.39 -0.38
N LEU A 180 17.55 -9.14 -1.45
CA LEU A 180 17.26 -10.56 -1.41
C LEU A 180 18.52 -11.44 -1.45
N VAL A 181 19.63 -10.90 -1.94
CA VAL A 181 20.85 -11.66 -2.20
C VAL A 181 21.99 -11.09 -1.40
N SER A 182 22.76 -11.96 -0.76
CA SER A 182 23.98 -11.62 -0.02
C SER A 182 24.81 -12.89 0.19
N ASP A 183 26.12 -12.76 0.18
CA ASP A 183 27.02 -13.85 0.56
C ASP A 183 26.90 -14.19 2.05
N THR A 184 26.53 -13.21 2.86
CA THR A 184 26.25 -13.36 4.30
C THR A 184 24.74 -13.44 4.55
N THR A 185 24.16 -12.40 5.18
CA THR A 185 22.73 -12.32 5.49
C THR A 185 22.04 -11.32 4.56
N PRO A 186 20.99 -11.74 3.82
CA PRO A 186 20.18 -10.81 3.03
C PRO A 186 19.57 -9.70 3.90
N LYS A 187 19.70 -8.44 3.46
CA LYS A 187 19.23 -7.27 4.24
C LYS A 187 17.73 -7.28 4.54
N VAL A 188 16.92 -7.90 3.68
CA VAL A 188 15.48 -8.02 3.89
C VAL A 188 15.15 -8.83 5.15
N ILE A 189 16.03 -9.74 5.58
CA ILE A 189 15.84 -10.53 6.82
C ILE A 189 15.82 -9.60 8.04
N ASP A 190 16.75 -8.67 8.14
CA ASP A 190 16.80 -7.73 9.26
C ASP A 190 15.59 -6.77 9.21
N GLN A 191 15.16 -6.37 8.02
CA GLN A 191 13.98 -5.54 7.82
C GLN A 191 12.71 -6.23 8.34
N VAL A 192 12.46 -7.48 7.93
CA VAL A 192 11.29 -8.25 8.37
C VAL A 192 11.32 -8.56 9.87
N LYS A 193 12.50 -8.86 10.43
CA LYS A 193 12.67 -9.04 11.88
C LYS A 193 12.35 -7.76 12.67
N GLU A 194 12.76 -6.61 12.17
CA GLU A 194 12.41 -5.33 12.78
C GLU A 194 10.89 -5.09 12.78
N TYR A 195 10.21 -5.40 11.68
CA TYR A 195 8.74 -5.30 11.63
C TYR A 195 8.05 -6.28 12.58
N SER A 196 8.60 -7.48 12.75
CA SER A 196 8.11 -8.44 13.75
C SER A 196 8.28 -7.90 15.17
N SER A 197 9.40 -7.20 15.47
CA SER A 197 9.58 -6.51 16.75
C SER A 197 8.51 -5.43 16.99
N TRP A 198 8.18 -4.63 15.98
CA TRP A 198 7.12 -3.62 16.09
C TRP A 198 5.76 -4.23 16.42
N ILE A 199 5.43 -5.36 15.79
CA ILE A 199 4.20 -6.10 16.09
C ILE A 199 4.18 -6.51 17.56
N ASN A 200 5.24 -7.19 18.02
CA ASN A 200 5.31 -7.73 19.38
C ASN A 200 5.27 -6.64 20.46
N GLU A 201 5.77 -5.44 20.16
CA GLU A 201 5.73 -4.30 21.06
C GLU A 201 4.37 -3.58 21.08
N GLY A 202 3.50 -3.81 20.09
CA GLY A 202 2.33 -2.98 19.87
C GLY A 202 1.05 -3.68 19.40
N VAL A 203 0.85 -4.97 19.67
CA VAL A 203 -0.35 -5.73 19.24
C VAL A 203 -1.64 -4.97 19.48
N GLU A 204 -1.87 -4.51 20.71
CA GLU A 204 -3.09 -3.77 21.10
C GLU A 204 -3.28 -2.48 20.30
N ILE A 205 -2.17 -1.78 20.02
CA ILE A 205 -2.22 -0.54 19.21
C ILE A 205 -2.58 -0.86 17.77
N PHE A 206 -2.04 -1.94 17.21
CA PHE A 206 -2.37 -2.37 15.85
C PHE A 206 -3.84 -2.72 15.73
N THR A 207 -4.35 -3.57 16.61
CA THR A 207 -5.75 -4.02 16.57
C THR A 207 -6.71 -2.83 16.74
N GLU A 208 -6.48 -1.95 17.72
CA GLU A 208 -7.28 -0.75 17.94
C GLU A 208 -7.26 0.21 16.72
N GLN A 209 -6.07 0.55 16.25
CA GLN A 209 -5.94 1.53 15.17
C GLN A 209 -6.46 1.01 13.83
N TYR A 210 -6.36 -0.30 13.56
CA TYR A 210 -6.93 -0.88 12.35
C TYR A 210 -8.42 -1.18 12.48
N SER A 211 -8.98 -1.38 13.66
CA SER A 211 -10.44 -1.36 13.86
C SER A 211 -11.02 0.00 13.45
N ASN A 212 -10.46 1.09 13.94
CA ASN A 212 -10.86 2.46 13.55
C ASN A 212 -10.68 2.71 12.04
N TYR A 213 -9.60 2.18 11.46
CA TYR A 213 -9.33 2.26 10.02
C TYR A 213 -10.42 1.57 9.21
N ILE A 214 -10.81 0.35 9.60
CA ILE A 214 -11.85 -0.43 8.92
C ILE A 214 -13.20 0.26 9.04
N GLU A 215 -13.56 0.79 10.22
CA GLU A 215 -14.78 1.55 10.43
C GLU A 215 -14.86 2.75 9.46
N PHE A 216 -13.75 3.48 9.34
CA PHE A 216 -13.64 4.56 8.36
C PHE A 216 -13.80 4.08 6.91
N MET A 217 -13.12 2.98 6.54
CA MET A 217 -13.24 2.40 5.19
C MET A 217 -14.67 2.00 4.87
N ASN A 218 -15.38 1.38 5.82
CA ASN A 218 -16.77 0.99 5.66
C ASN A 218 -17.66 2.21 5.41
N SER A 219 -17.49 3.28 6.20
CA SER A 219 -18.33 4.48 6.09
C SER A 219 -18.05 5.32 4.84
N VAL A 220 -16.79 5.43 4.42
CA VAL A 220 -16.39 6.29 3.29
C VAL A 220 -16.53 5.59 1.96
N PHE A 221 -16.09 4.34 1.87
CA PHE A 221 -16.00 3.58 0.62
C PHE A 221 -17.05 2.49 0.48
N ASN A 222 -18.10 2.51 1.36
CA ASN A 222 -19.22 1.58 1.36
C ASN A 222 -18.74 0.11 1.40
N LYS A 223 -17.78 -0.18 2.29
CA LYS A 223 -17.33 -1.52 2.56
C LYS A 223 -18.11 -2.13 3.72
N ASN A 224 -18.08 -3.44 3.84
CA ASN A 224 -18.73 -4.18 4.91
C ASN A 224 -17.75 -5.16 5.55
N PHE A 225 -16.57 -4.66 5.89
CA PHE A 225 -15.58 -5.45 6.62
C PHE A 225 -15.94 -5.50 8.11
N ASN A 226 -15.59 -6.61 8.75
CA ASN A 226 -15.72 -6.70 10.20
C ASN A 226 -14.75 -5.73 10.88
N THR A 227 -15.28 -4.86 11.74
CA THR A 227 -14.49 -3.82 12.41
C THR A 227 -13.77 -4.32 13.66
N ASP A 228 -14.14 -5.50 14.18
CA ASP A 228 -13.52 -6.10 15.36
C ASP A 228 -12.23 -6.84 14.97
N VAL A 229 -11.13 -6.11 14.90
CA VAL A 229 -9.80 -6.71 14.66
C VAL A 229 -9.33 -7.39 15.95
N ARG A 230 -9.22 -8.72 15.93
CA ARG A 230 -8.94 -9.52 17.13
C ARG A 230 -7.47 -9.87 17.30
N ASP A 231 -6.74 -10.02 16.20
CA ASP A 231 -5.38 -10.52 16.26
C ASP A 231 -4.52 -9.94 15.12
N ILE A 232 -3.21 -10.10 15.28
CA ILE A 232 -2.22 -9.84 14.24
C ILE A 232 -1.18 -10.97 14.23
N CYS A 233 -0.76 -11.43 13.06
CA CYS A 233 0.32 -12.40 12.94
C CYS A 233 1.56 -11.91 13.68
N LYS A 234 2.09 -12.70 14.60
CA LYS A 234 3.23 -12.33 15.47
C LYS A 234 4.52 -12.04 14.73
N SER A 235 4.65 -12.57 13.52
CA SER A 235 5.80 -12.35 12.65
C SER A 235 5.35 -11.64 11.38
N ALA A 236 6.08 -10.61 10.99
CA ALA A 236 5.95 -10.04 9.66
C ALA A 236 6.38 -11.07 8.61
N LYS A 237 5.82 -11.00 7.42
CA LYS A 237 6.02 -11.95 6.35
C LYS A 237 6.79 -11.32 5.19
N LEU A 238 7.44 -12.15 4.39
CA LEU A 238 8.10 -11.74 3.15
C LEU A 238 7.43 -12.41 1.96
N ILE A 239 7.02 -11.62 0.99
CA ILE A 239 6.61 -12.10 -0.33
C ILE A 239 7.69 -11.74 -1.34
N VAL A 240 8.16 -12.73 -2.11
CA VAL A 240 9.08 -12.52 -3.21
C VAL A 240 8.36 -12.83 -4.52
N PHE A 241 8.14 -11.79 -5.34
CA PHE A 241 7.52 -11.94 -6.65
C PHE A 241 8.54 -12.42 -7.68
N GLU A 242 8.24 -13.54 -8.33
CA GLU A 242 9.02 -14.12 -9.41
C GLU A 242 8.40 -13.72 -10.77
N ALA A 243 9.19 -13.08 -11.63
CA ALA A 243 8.80 -12.83 -13.02
C ALA A 243 9.06 -14.10 -13.86
N LYS A 244 8.36 -14.24 -15.01
CA LYS A 244 8.45 -15.43 -15.88
C LYS A 244 9.88 -15.86 -16.23
N GLU A 245 10.78 -14.90 -16.39
CA GLU A 245 12.15 -15.13 -16.84
C GLU A 245 13.21 -14.99 -15.73
N LYS A 246 12.77 -14.65 -14.50
CA LYS A 246 13.68 -14.43 -13.37
C LYS A 246 13.17 -15.14 -12.13
N THR A 247 13.85 -16.21 -11.76
CA THR A 247 13.64 -16.91 -10.50
C THR A 247 14.80 -16.68 -9.56
N ILE A 248 14.55 -16.72 -8.27
CA ILE A 248 15.57 -16.72 -7.26
C ILE A 248 16.14 -18.14 -7.12
N THR A 249 17.48 -18.28 -6.95
CA THR A 249 18.11 -19.59 -6.80
C THR A 249 17.67 -20.30 -5.53
N ASP A 250 17.67 -21.63 -5.54
CA ASP A 250 17.28 -22.42 -4.37
C ASP A 250 18.16 -22.13 -3.15
N GLN A 251 19.44 -21.86 -3.35
CA GLN A 251 20.33 -21.45 -2.27
C GLN A 251 19.85 -20.15 -1.59
N HIS A 252 19.44 -19.14 -2.35
CA HIS A 252 18.90 -17.90 -1.78
C HIS A 252 17.52 -18.12 -1.14
N LYS A 253 16.66 -18.95 -1.73
CA LYS A 253 15.38 -19.35 -1.12
C LYS A 253 15.61 -19.99 0.25
N GLN A 254 16.55 -20.91 0.35
CA GLN A 254 16.91 -21.55 1.61
C GLN A 254 17.48 -20.56 2.64
N LYS A 255 18.35 -19.62 2.24
CA LYS A 255 18.87 -18.58 3.15
C LYS A 255 17.74 -17.70 3.71
N LEU A 256 16.77 -17.29 2.88
CA LEU A 256 15.63 -16.50 3.33
C LEU A 256 14.75 -17.28 4.31
N LYS A 257 14.43 -18.53 3.98
CA LYS A 257 13.65 -19.42 4.85
C LYS A 257 14.36 -19.72 6.17
N ALA A 258 15.65 -19.99 6.14
CA ALA A 258 16.45 -20.22 7.36
C ALA A 258 16.51 -18.96 8.24
N GLY A 259 16.58 -17.77 7.65
CA GLY A 259 16.68 -16.51 8.37
C GLY A 259 15.38 -16.02 8.98
N LEU A 260 14.24 -16.31 8.35
CA LEU A 260 12.90 -15.81 8.74
C LEU A 260 11.96 -16.90 9.28
N GLY A 261 12.24 -18.16 9.03
CA GLY A 261 11.33 -19.29 9.22
C GLY A 261 10.56 -19.61 7.94
N GLU A 262 10.29 -20.89 7.70
CA GLU A 262 9.73 -21.37 6.44
C GLU A 262 8.32 -20.79 6.17
N GLY A 263 7.46 -20.72 7.17
CA GLY A 263 6.11 -20.15 7.08
C GLY A 263 6.08 -18.61 7.01
N ASN A 264 7.23 -17.93 7.00
CA ASN A 264 7.29 -16.46 6.93
C ASN A 264 7.79 -15.95 5.57
N VAL A 265 8.08 -16.84 4.62
CA VAL A 265 8.57 -16.48 3.29
C VAL A 265 7.77 -17.19 2.21
N LEU A 266 7.20 -16.44 1.29
CA LEU A 266 6.46 -16.98 0.16
C LEU A 266 7.03 -16.47 -1.17
N PHE A 267 7.23 -17.38 -2.11
CA PHE A 267 7.61 -17.07 -3.49
C PHE A 267 6.35 -17.17 -4.36
N VAL A 268 6.01 -16.09 -5.07
CA VAL A 268 4.78 -15.95 -5.82
C VAL A 268 5.10 -15.70 -7.28
N SER A 269 4.65 -16.58 -8.17
CA SER A 269 4.73 -16.37 -9.62
C SER A 269 3.77 -15.26 -10.04
N GLU A 270 4.17 -14.48 -11.04
CA GLU A 270 3.35 -13.41 -11.62
C GLU A 270 1.96 -13.85 -12.09
N ASP A 271 1.85 -15.08 -12.57
CA ASP A 271 0.61 -15.62 -13.13
C ASP A 271 -0.38 -16.12 -12.05
N ASN A 272 0.09 -16.30 -10.80
CA ASN A 272 -0.66 -16.93 -9.71
C ASN A 272 -0.77 -16.01 -8.48
N ILE A 273 -1.16 -14.77 -8.70
CA ILE A 273 -1.37 -13.83 -7.60
C ILE A 273 -2.82 -13.97 -7.12
N ASP A 274 -3.03 -14.80 -6.09
CA ASP A 274 -4.27 -14.96 -5.35
C ASP A 274 -4.03 -14.57 -3.89
N ILE A 275 -4.80 -13.62 -3.37
CA ILE A 275 -4.56 -13.07 -2.04
C ILE A 275 -4.98 -14.03 -0.92
N ASP A 276 -6.03 -14.84 -1.10
CA ASP A 276 -6.45 -15.82 -0.12
C ASP A 276 -5.49 -17.01 -0.06
N GLU A 277 -4.92 -17.40 -1.22
CA GLU A 277 -3.85 -18.39 -1.25
C GLU A 277 -2.58 -17.88 -0.59
N ILE A 278 -2.21 -16.62 -0.83
CA ILE A 278 -1.07 -15.94 -0.16
C ILE A 278 -1.29 -15.99 1.34
N TRP A 279 -2.48 -15.58 1.83
CA TRP A 279 -2.81 -15.62 3.24
C TRP A 279 -2.65 -17.02 3.82
N ARG A 280 -3.32 -18.00 3.21
CA ARG A 280 -3.31 -19.40 3.69
C ARG A 280 -1.90 -19.99 3.80
N LYS A 281 -1.00 -19.64 2.87
CA LYS A 281 0.40 -20.12 2.89
C LYS A 281 1.26 -19.44 3.93
N LEU A 282 0.94 -18.20 4.32
CA LEU A 282 1.72 -17.42 5.28
C LEU A 282 1.18 -17.47 6.71
N ASP A 283 -0.08 -17.83 6.94
CA ASP A 283 -0.70 -17.91 8.26
C ASP A 283 -0.53 -19.30 8.92
N ASN A 284 0.12 -20.25 8.25
CA ASN A 284 0.44 -21.59 8.76
C ASN A 284 1.63 -21.59 9.71
#